data_c6282edc4c3bd363448d3286e7b5f854
#
_entry.id   c6282edc4c3bd363448d3286e7b5f854
#
_cell.length_a   1.000
_cell.length_b   1.000
_cell.length_c   1.000
_cell.angle_alpha   90.00
_cell.angle_beta   90.00
_cell.angle_gamma   90.00
#
_symmetry.space_group_name_H-M   'P 1'
#
loop_
_entity.id
_entity.type
_entity.pdbx_description
1 polymer ?
#
loop_
_entity_poly.entity_id
_entity_poly.type
_entity_poly.pdbx_seq_one_letter_code
_entity_poly.pdbx_strand_id
1 'polypeptide(L)'
;MKWMRSLLTVAVLYMAGGGLLTAQNPPAKNPLEGNPDAIRGGMGLFRARCADCHGMDARGVRAPDITQVWASGRTDAGLFKTIKEGVPNTEMPANPRVQDAEAWQILAYLRTLAAPAPTDPPRGNAQNGERIFRAQCAGCHRVNGIGGRLGPDLSRIGSGRTRDVMLARIRRGSEDFRAGFEPVTVTPAEGKPIQGVKKNEDLFSVQIMDTRERIQGYEKDKVKAVENGRKSAMPLFGPDRLSDSDLDDLLRYLQTLRGFDPTVKQ
;
A
#
# COMPACT_ATOMS: atom_id res chain seq x y z
N MET A 1 -27.53 82.46 -34.07
CA MET A 1 -26.87 82.04 -32.86
C MET A 1 -27.33 80.63 -32.56
N LYS A 2 -26.50 79.61 -32.90
CA LYS A 2 -26.78 78.18 -32.56
C LYS A 2 -25.62 77.61 -31.78
N TRP A 3 -25.89 77.26 -30.57
CA TRP A 3 -24.90 76.62 -29.67
C TRP A 3 -24.90 75.10 -29.93
N MET A 4 -23.77 74.60 -30.36
CA MET A 4 -23.53 73.13 -30.53
C MET A 4 -22.83 72.63 -29.30
N ARG A 5 -23.49 71.76 -28.55
CA ARG A 5 -22.96 71.05 -27.38
C ARG A 5 -22.30 69.75 -27.91
N SER A 6 -20.97 69.66 -27.82
CA SER A 6 -20.23 68.42 -28.03
C SER A 6 -20.31 67.56 -26.78
N LEU A 7 -20.87 66.38 -26.91
CA LEU A 7 -20.84 65.31 -25.92
C LEU A 7 -19.58 64.46 -26.19
N LEU A 8 -18.60 64.56 -25.30
CA LEU A 8 -17.45 63.64 -25.21
C LEU A 8 -17.91 62.38 -24.49
N THR A 9 -18.00 61.28 -25.25
CA THR A 9 -18.23 59.95 -24.74
C THR A 9 -16.88 59.32 -24.35
N VAL A 10 -16.61 59.20 -23.07
CA VAL A 10 -15.43 58.48 -22.57
C VAL A 10 -15.77 57.01 -22.54
N ALA A 11 -15.21 56.23 -23.47
CA ALA A 11 -15.28 54.79 -23.46
C ALA A 11 -14.23 54.22 -22.49
N VAL A 12 -14.69 53.71 -21.35
CA VAL A 12 -13.85 52.98 -20.38
C VAL A 12 -13.70 51.55 -20.93
N LEU A 13 -12.53 51.20 -21.48
CA LEU A 13 -12.17 49.82 -21.81
C LEU A 13 -11.83 49.06 -20.51
N TYR A 14 -12.74 48.23 -20.07
CA TYR A 14 -12.44 47.19 -19.04
C TYR A 14 -11.61 46.09 -19.73
N MET A 15 -10.31 46.10 -19.53
CA MET A 15 -9.43 44.95 -19.85
C MET A 15 -9.66 43.89 -18.77
N ALA A 16 -10.56 42.96 -19.01
CA ALA A 16 -10.68 41.74 -18.23
C ALA A 16 -9.47 40.85 -18.54
N GLY A 17 -8.40 41.05 -17.76
CA GLY A 17 -7.24 40.16 -17.74
C GLY A 17 -7.64 38.81 -17.07
N GLY A 18 -8.33 37.95 -17.78
CA GLY A 18 -8.53 36.57 -17.41
C GLY A 18 -7.20 35.82 -17.50
N GLY A 19 -6.45 35.82 -16.41
CA GLY A 19 -5.30 34.93 -16.26
C GLY A 19 -5.79 33.48 -16.33
N LEU A 20 -5.55 32.81 -17.44
CA LEU A 20 -5.65 31.36 -17.54
C LEU A 20 -4.68 30.79 -16.50
N LEU A 21 -5.21 30.27 -15.40
CA LEU A 21 -4.48 29.43 -14.45
C LEU A 21 -4.13 28.14 -15.20
N THR A 22 -3.01 28.16 -15.93
CA THR A 22 -2.41 26.96 -16.46
C THR A 22 -1.98 26.13 -15.25
N ALA A 23 -2.60 24.97 -15.05
CA ALA A 23 -2.12 23.98 -14.11
C ALA A 23 -0.67 23.64 -14.49
N GLN A 24 0.27 24.21 -13.75
CA GLN A 24 1.69 23.95 -13.98
C GLN A 24 1.97 22.50 -13.61
N ASN A 25 2.60 21.76 -14.53
CA ASN A 25 3.10 20.43 -14.21
C ASN A 25 4.06 20.51 -13.03
N PRO A 26 4.00 19.56 -12.07
CA PRO A 26 4.90 19.59 -10.93
C PRO A 26 6.36 19.52 -11.43
N PRO A 27 7.31 20.14 -10.71
CA PRO A 27 8.73 20.04 -11.01
C PRO A 27 9.18 18.60 -11.23
N ALA A 28 10.08 18.35 -12.17
CA ALA A 28 10.58 17.01 -12.46
C ALA A 28 11.35 16.40 -11.28
N LYS A 29 11.98 17.24 -10.45
CA LYS A 29 12.68 16.89 -9.20
C LYS A 29 12.07 17.63 -8.03
N ASN A 30 12.19 17.05 -6.85
CA ASN A 30 11.76 17.67 -5.61
C ASN A 30 12.57 18.95 -5.32
N PRO A 31 11.94 20.14 -5.33
CA PRO A 31 12.64 21.41 -5.06
C PRO A 31 13.13 21.53 -3.60
N LEU A 32 12.65 20.67 -2.70
CA LEU A 32 12.99 20.65 -1.27
C LEU A 32 13.93 19.49 -0.89
N GLU A 33 14.49 18.77 -1.87
CA GLU A 33 15.41 17.66 -1.61
C GLU A 33 16.62 18.14 -0.83
N GLY A 34 16.96 17.43 0.26
CA GLY A 34 18.09 17.78 1.12
C GLY A 34 17.87 18.96 2.07
N ASN A 35 16.72 19.65 2.00
CA ASN A 35 16.42 20.74 2.94
C ASN A 35 16.05 20.18 4.33
N PRO A 36 16.80 20.50 5.42
CA PRO A 36 16.57 19.93 6.74
C PRO A 36 15.20 20.27 7.35
N ASP A 37 14.70 21.49 7.10
CA ASP A 37 13.41 21.92 7.63
C ASP A 37 12.27 21.22 6.89
N ALA A 38 12.38 21.07 5.59
CA ALA A 38 11.44 20.31 4.77
C ALA A 38 11.41 18.83 5.17
N ILE A 39 12.57 18.23 5.45
CA ILE A 39 12.67 16.84 5.95
C ILE A 39 11.98 16.69 7.29
N ARG A 40 12.21 17.60 8.25
CA ARG A 40 11.53 17.56 9.56
C ARG A 40 10.01 17.74 9.44
N GLY A 41 9.56 18.72 8.64
CA GLY A 41 8.14 18.93 8.35
C GLY A 41 7.51 17.72 7.69
N GLY A 42 8.18 17.18 6.68
CA GLY A 42 7.75 15.99 5.95
C GLY A 42 7.64 14.74 6.82
N MET A 43 8.56 14.56 7.78
CA MET A 43 8.48 13.48 8.77
C MET A 43 7.21 13.57 9.60
N GLY A 44 6.88 14.78 10.11
CA GLY A 44 5.65 15.00 10.88
C GLY A 44 4.39 14.71 10.07
N LEU A 45 4.34 15.22 8.84
CA LEU A 45 3.23 14.99 7.91
C LEU A 45 3.06 13.53 7.54
N PHE A 46 4.16 12.83 7.24
CA PHE A 46 4.15 11.41 6.93
C PHE A 46 3.62 10.58 8.08
N ARG A 47 4.10 10.83 9.30
CA ARG A 47 3.66 10.11 10.51
C ARG A 47 2.18 10.33 10.78
N ALA A 48 1.68 11.53 10.59
CA ALA A 48 0.29 11.87 10.85
C ALA A 48 -0.71 11.34 9.80
N ARG A 49 -0.28 11.18 8.54
CA ARG A 49 -1.22 10.94 7.42
C ARG A 49 -0.95 9.67 6.63
N CYS A 50 0.26 9.10 6.72
CA CYS A 50 0.70 8.02 5.85
C CYS A 50 1.14 6.76 6.61
N ALA A 51 1.71 6.95 7.82
CA ALA A 51 2.37 5.87 8.54
C ALA A 51 1.42 4.77 9.01
N ASP A 52 0.13 5.06 9.22
CA ASP A 52 -0.87 4.05 9.57
C ASP A 52 -0.97 2.93 8.52
N CYS A 53 -0.76 3.26 7.26
CA CYS A 53 -0.74 2.31 6.16
C CYS A 53 0.69 1.88 5.78
N HIS A 54 1.61 2.85 5.67
CA HIS A 54 2.96 2.61 5.14
C HIS A 54 4.00 2.25 6.22
N GLY A 55 3.64 2.27 7.50
CA GLY A 55 4.55 2.05 8.62
C GLY A 55 5.39 3.28 8.96
N MET A 56 5.88 3.36 10.21
CA MET A 56 6.72 4.48 10.67
C MET A 56 8.07 4.56 9.96
N ASP A 57 8.53 3.42 9.44
CA ASP A 57 9.76 3.23 8.67
C ASP A 57 9.53 3.20 7.14
N ALA A 58 8.32 3.48 6.69
CA ALA A 58 7.89 3.42 5.29
C ALA A 58 8.00 2.03 4.63
N ARG A 59 8.21 0.95 5.41
CA ARG A 59 8.31 -0.44 4.91
C ARG A 59 6.96 -1.14 4.76
N GLY A 60 5.89 -0.44 5.11
CA GLY A 60 4.51 -0.86 4.92
C GLY A 60 4.00 -1.80 6.01
N VAL A 61 2.79 -1.50 6.49
CA VAL A 61 1.96 -2.38 7.33
C VAL A 61 0.81 -2.92 6.50
N ARG A 62 -0.13 -2.06 6.12
CA ARG A 62 -1.28 -2.38 5.25
C ARG A 62 -1.03 -2.00 3.78
N ALA A 63 -0.17 -1.02 3.55
CA ALA A 63 0.20 -0.52 2.24
C ALA A 63 1.59 -1.02 1.80
N PRO A 64 2.00 -0.79 0.54
CA PRO A 64 3.32 -1.17 0.04
C PRO A 64 4.48 -0.54 0.82
N ASP A 65 5.63 -1.25 0.82
CA ASP A 65 6.94 -0.67 1.14
C ASP A 65 7.29 0.39 0.10
N ILE A 66 7.51 1.61 0.55
CA ILE A 66 7.83 2.75 -0.33
C ILE A 66 9.28 3.23 -0.21
N THR A 67 10.14 2.49 0.49
CA THR A 67 11.57 2.82 0.59
C THR A 67 12.33 2.60 -0.72
N GLN A 68 11.79 1.79 -1.64
CA GLN A 68 12.44 1.48 -2.92
C GLN A 68 11.74 2.08 -4.15
N VAL A 69 10.85 3.05 -3.96
CA VAL A 69 10.09 3.61 -5.08
C VAL A 69 10.98 4.26 -6.14
N TRP A 70 12.06 4.94 -5.74
CA TRP A 70 13.03 5.52 -6.67
C TRP A 70 13.92 4.46 -7.34
N ALA A 71 14.37 3.47 -6.58
CA ALA A 71 15.13 2.35 -7.10
C ALA A 71 14.33 1.53 -8.14
N SER A 72 13.00 1.53 -8.03
CA SER A 72 12.09 0.91 -9.01
C SER A 72 11.72 1.81 -10.18
N GLY A 73 12.40 2.97 -10.35
CA GLY A 73 12.23 3.86 -11.50
C GLY A 73 11.13 4.92 -11.35
N ARG A 74 10.53 5.09 -10.16
CA ARG A 74 9.54 6.18 -9.95
C ARG A 74 10.25 7.52 -9.86
N THR A 75 9.65 8.54 -10.46
CA THR A 75 10.16 9.93 -10.44
C THR A 75 9.51 10.74 -9.32
N ASP A 76 10.16 11.83 -8.89
CA ASP A 76 9.60 12.72 -7.88
C ASP A 76 8.25 13.31 -8.31
N ALA A 77 8.14 13.75 -9.57
CA ALA A 77 6.86 14.23 -10.11
C ALA A 77 5.77 13.15 -10.11
N GLY A 78 6.12 11.91 -10.46
CA GLY A 78 5.19 10.79 -10.42
C GLY A 78 4.75 10.43 -9.01
N LEU A 79 5.65 10.51 -8.03
CA LEU A 79 5.34 10.29 -6.62
C LEU A 79 4.52 11.44 -6.04
N PHE A 80 4.84 12.69 -6.41
CA PHE A 80 4.04 13.86 -6.05
C PHE A 80 2.59 13.68 -6.51
N LYS A 81 2.39 13.34 -7.78
CA LYS A 81 1.07 13.05 -8.33
C LYS A 81 0.37 11.92 -7.57
N THR A 82 1.10 10.84 -7.23
CA THR A 82 0.57 9.73 -6.45
C THR A 82 0.09 10.17 -5.06
N ILE A 83 0.80 11.07 -4.38
CA ILE A 83 0.37 11.62 -3.08
C ILE A 83 -0.91 12.44 -3.24
N LYS A 84 -1.00 13.28 -4.26
CA LYS A 84 -2.15 14.17 -4.50
C LYS A 84 -3.39 13.43 -4.97
N GLU A 85 -3.24 12.54 -5.93
CA GLU A 85 -4.35 11.90 -6.66
C GLU A 85 -4.69 10.49 -6.17
N GLY A 86 -3.82 9.91 -5.30
CA GLY A 86 -3.96 8.52 -4.88
C GLY A 86 -3.59 7.54 -6.00
N VAL A 87 -4.01 6.29 -5.82
CA VAL A 87 -3.80 5.22 -6.81
C VAL A 87 -5.16 4.59 -7.12
N PRO A 88 -5.67 4.71 -8.36
CA PRO A 88 -6.96 4.15 -8.74
C PRO A 88 -7.07 2.65 -8.41
N ASN A 89 -8.26 2.23 -7.97
CA ASN A 89 -8.57 0.84 -7.62
C ASN A 89 -7.68 0.25 -6.50
N THR A 90 -7.17 1.10 -5.60
CA THR A 90 -6.43 0.68 -4.41
C THR A 90 -6.94 1.40 -3.15
N GLU A 91 -6.43 0.99 -1.98
CA GLU A 91 -6.74 1.65 -0.71
C GLU A 91 -6.00 2.98 -0.51
N MET A 92 -5.14 3.42 -1.43
CA MET A 92 -4.47 4.71 -1.36
C MET A 92 -5.39 5.81 -1.93
N PRO A 93 -6.03 6.61 -1.07
CA PRO A 93 -6.97 7.63 -1.52
C PRO A 93 -6.25 8.85 -2.10
N ALA A 94 -6.96 9.65 -2.88
CA ALA A 94 -6.55 11.00 -3.21
C ALA A 94 -6.48 11.86 -1.94
N ASN A 95 -5.48 12.75 -1.87
CA ASN A 95 -5.27 13.66 -0.75
C ASN A 95 -5.32 15.14 -1.19
N PRO A 96 -6.47 15.65 -1.60
CA PRO A 96 -6.60 17.02 -2.11
C PRO A 96 -6.28 18.09 -1.04
N ARG A 97 -6.35 17.73 0.24
CA ARG A 97 -6.03 18.62 1.36
C ARG A 97 -4.52 18.75 1.63
N VAL A 98 -3.69 17.88 1.10
CA VAL A 98 -2.24 18.02 1.19
C VAL A 98 -1.81 19.13 0.23
N GLN A 99 -1.25 20.22 0.77
CA GLN A 99 -0.72 21.32 -0.03
C GLN A 99 0.48 20.86 -0.85
N ASP A 100 0.78 21.52 -1.95
CA ASP A 100 1.91 21.13 -2.83
C ASP A 100 3.25 21.17 -2.09
N ALA A 101 3.47 22.20 -1.27
CA ALA A 101 4.65 22.28 -0.41
C ALA A 101 4.74 21.12 0.58
N GLU A 102 3.61 20.70 1.18
CA GLU A 102 3.55 19.55 2.09
C GLU A 102 3.88 18.22 1.36
N ALA A 103 3.37 18.04 0.15
CA ALA A 103 3.68 16.86 -0.65
C ALA A 103 5.19 16.78 -0.97
N TRP A 104 5.82 17.90 -1.30
CA TRP A 104 7.27 17.97 -1.50
C TRP A 104 8.07 17.73 -0.22
N GLN A 105 7.60 18.23 0.92
CA GLN A 105 8.21 17.93 2.22
C GLN A 105 8.14 16.44 2.56
N ILE A 106 6.98 15.80 2.35
CA ILE A 106 6.83 14.34 2.53
C ILE A 106 7.83 13.58 1.66
N LEU A 107 7.97 13.96 0.39
CA LEU A 107 8.94 13.33 -0.52
C LEU A 107 10.40 13.59 -0.10
N ALA A 108 10.73 14.79 0.42
CA ALA A 108 12.05 15.08 0.96
C ALA A 108 12.38 14.16 2.15
N TYR A 109 11.42 13.92 3.05
CA TYR A 109 11.58 12.96 4.14
C TYR A 109 11.72 11.52 3.64
N LEU A 110 10.83 11.07 2.75
CA LEU A 110 10.87 9.72 2.20
C LEU A 110 12.19 9.44 1.47
N ARG A 111 12.79 10.45 0.85
CA ARG A 111 14.11 10.32 0.21
C ARG A 111 15.21 9.95 1.23
N THR A 112 15.10 10.41 2.49
CA THR A 112 16.05 10.01 3.54
C THR A 112 15.90 8.56 3.98
N LEU A 113 14.71 7.97 3.76
CA LEU A 113 14.43 6.56 4.03
C LEU A 113 14.68 5.67 2.80
N ALA A 114 14.97 6.28 1.65
CA ALA A 114 15.14 5.54 0.40
C ALA A 114 16.29 4.54 0.50
N ALA A 115 15.96 3.26 0.31
CA ALA A 115 16.97 2.23 0.20
C ALA A 115 17.67 2.32 -1.18
N PRO A 116 18.99 2.09 -1.24
CA PRO A 116 19.68 1.97 -2.52
C PRO A 116 19.08 0.85 -3.36
N ALA A 117 19.22 0.94 -4.67
CA ALA A 117 18.88 -0.18 -5.54
C ALA A 117 19.66 -1.42 -5.10
N PRO A 118 19.04 -2.62 -5.09
CA PRO A 118 19.79 -3.84 -4.81
C PRO A 118 20.96 -3.96 -5.78
N THR A 119 22.17 -4.04 -5.25
CA THR A 119 23.40 -4.20 -6.04
C THR A 119 23.65 -5.66 -6.42
N ASP A 120 23.07 -6.59 -5.65
CA ASP A 120 23.21 -8.00 -5.89
C ASP A 120 22.30 -8.46 -7.05
N PRO A 121 22.80 -9.34 -7.94
CA PRO A 121 21.95 -9.96 -8.95
C PRO A 121 20.80 -10.71 -8.28
N PRO A 122 19.63 -10.79 -8.95
CA PRO A 122 18.48 -11.51 -8.41
C PRO A 122 18.85 -12.98 -8.18
N ARG A 123 18.78 -13.44 -6.92
CA ARG A 123 19.04 -14.85 -6.55
C ARG A 123 17.78 -15.67 -6.80
N GLY A 124 17.96 -16.96 -7.13
CA GLY A 124 16.90 -17.94 -7.24
C GLY A 124 16.28 -18.03 -8.64
N ASN A 125 15.53 -19.10 -8.82
CA ASN A 125 14.81 -19.47 -10.05
C ASN A 125 13.31 -19.20 -9.86
N ALA A 126 12.75 -18.23 -10.60
CA ALA A 126 11.34 -17.85 -10.47
C ALA A 126 10.37 -18.99 -10.83
N GLN A 127 10.72 -19.83 -11.80
CA GLN A 127 9.86 -20.94 -12.23
C GLN A 127 9.77 -22.03 -11.16
N ASN A 128 10.89 -22.35 -10.49
CA ASN A 128 10.88 -23.22 -9.32
C ASN A 128 10.12 -22.58 -8.16
N GLY A 129 10.33 -21.27 -7.92
CA GLY A 129 9.61 -20.51 -6.92
C GLY A 129 8.09 -20.52 -7.11
N GLU A 130 7.61 -20.48 -8.36
CA GLU A 130 6.18 -20.63 -8.65
C GLU A 130 5.66 -22.02 -8.26
N ARG A 131 6.42 -23.08 -8.52
CA ARG A 131 6.04 -24.43 -8.10
C ARG A 131 5.95 -24.55 -6.59
N ILE A 132 6.92 -23.99 -5.88
CA ILE A 132 6.93 -23.93 -4.41
C ILE A 132 5.71 -23.14 -3.89
N PHE A 133 5.44 -21.98 -4.48
CA PHE A 133 4.27 -21.18 -4.14
C PHE A 133 2.97 -21.96 -4.29
N ARG A 134 2.78 -22.62 -5.41
CA ARG A 134 1.59 -23.43 -5.68
C ARG A 134 1.42 -24.58 -4.67
N ALA A 135 2.52 -25.22 -4.29
CA ALA A 135 2.50 -26.33 -3.36
C ALA A 135 2.27 -25.93 -1.90
N GLN A 136 2.82 -24.78 -1.46
CA GLN A 136 2.91 -24.44 -0.04
C GLN A 136 2.12 -23.18 0.36
N CYS A 137 1.85 -22.27 -0.56
CA CYS A 137 1.30 -20.97 -0.26
C CYS A 137 -0.09 -20.72 -0.85
N ALA A 138 -0.35 -21.32 -2.05
CA ALA A 138 -1.59 -21.07 -2.79
C ALA A 138 -2.86 -21.56 -2.08
N GLY A 139 -2.76 -22.44 -1.10
CA GLY A 139 -3.91 -22.85 -0.27
C GLY A 139 -4.51 -21.71 0.54
N CYS A 140 -3.71 -20.69 0.88
CA CYS A 140 -4.15 -19.53 1.65
C CYS A 140 -4.07 -18.23 0.85
N HIS A 141 -3.10 -18.10 -0.06
CA HIS A 141 -2.86 -16.89 -0.85
C HIS A 141 -3.28 -17.06 -2.30
N ARG A 142 -3.81 -16.00 -2.89
CA ARG A 142 -4.07 -15.96 -4.32
C ARG A 142 -3.05 -15.12 -5.07
N VAL A 143 -2.85 -15.47 -6.33
CA VAL A 143 -2.12 -14.69 -7.33
C VAL A 143 -2.98 -14.67 -8.60
N ASN A 144 -3.24 -13.48 -9.15
CA ASN A 144 -4.06 -13.27 -10.35
C ASN A 144 -5.43 -13.98 -10.28
N GLY A 145 -6.07 -13.91 -9.12
CA GLY A 145 -7.38 -14.52 -8.89
C GLY A 145 -7.37 -16.02 -8.57
N ILE A 146 -6.24 -16.71 -8.69
CA ILE A 146 -6.10 -18.16 -8.45
C ILE A 146 -5.47 -18.40 -7.08
N GLY A 147 -6.10 -19.25 -6.25
CA GLY A 147 -5.65 -19.59 -4.90
C GLY A 147 -6.62 -19.18 -3.80
N GLY A 148 -6.24 -19.41 -2.56
CA GLY A 148 -7.04 -19.20 -1.36
C GLY A 148 -7.23 -17.73 -0.96
N ARG A 149 -8.15 -17.50 -0.02
CA ARG A 149 -8.54 -16.17 0.47
C ARG A 149 -8.33 -15.99 1.98
N LEU A 150 -7.68 -16.96 2.63
CA LEU A 150 -7.34 -16.89 4.06
C LEU A 150 -6.15 -15.96 4.33
N GLY A 151 -5.31 -15.74 3.32
CA GLY A 151 -4.24 -14.76 3.34
C GLY A 151 -4.46 -13.65 2.32
N PRO A 152 -3.72 -12.54 2.41
CA PRO A 152 -3.75 -11.45 1.44
C PRO A 152 -3.46 -11.92 0.01
N ASP A 153 -4.04 -11.23 -0.96
CA ASP A 153 -3.70 -11.37 -2.38
C ASP A 153 -2.26 -10.90 -2.61
N LEU A 154 -1.46 -11.75 -3.26
CA LEU A 154 -0.03 -11.52 -3.52
C LEU A 154 0.28 -11.14 -4.96
N SER A 155 -0.73 -10.90 -5.81
CA SER A 155 -0.54 -10.54 -7.23
C SER A 155 0.38 -9.32 -7.44
N ARG A 156 0.54 -8.48 -6.43
CA ARG A 156 1.34 -7.24 -6.48
C ARG A 156 2.45 -7.20 -5.43
N ILE A 157 2.77 -8.32 -4.80
CA ILE A 157 3.69 -8.34 -3.66
C ILE A 157 5.10 -7.85 -4.04
N GLY A 158 5.56 -8.15 -5.25
CA GLY A 158 6.86 -7.73 -5.76
C GLY A 158 6.98 -6.23 -6.05
N SER A 159 5.85 -5.50 -6.17
CA SER A 159 5.84 -4.04 -6.19
C SER A 159 5.69 -3.45 -4.79
N GLY A 160 5.19 -4.23 -3.83
CA GLY A 160 4.76 -3.74 -2.54
C GLY A 160 5.70 -4.07 -1.39
N ARG A 161 6.65 -4.98 -1.58
CA ARG A 161 7.58 -5.43 -0.52
C ARG A 161 8.96 -5.73 -1.08
N THR A 162 9.98 -5.36 -0.30
CA THR A 162 11.35 -5.76 -0.59
C THR A 162 11.55 -7.25 -0.30
N ARG A 163 12.60 -7.82 -0.89
CA ARG A 163 12.99 -9.20 -0.67
C ARG A 163 13.17 -9.51 0.83
N ASP A 164 13.84 -8.61 1.56
CA ASP A 164 14.14 -8.80 2.98
C ASP A 164 12.89 -8.78 3.85
N VAL A 165 11.93 -7.92 3.53
CA VAL A 165 10.62 -7.89 4.21
C VAL A 165 9.86 -9.19 3.96
N MET A 166 9.83 -9.69 2.72
CA MET A 166 9.18 -10.95 2.39
C MET A 166 9.87 -12.13 3.09
N LEU A 167 11.21 -12.18 3.07
CA LEU A 167 12.01 -13.18 3.78
C LEU A 167 11.69 -13.20 5.27
N ALA A 168 11.72 -12.02 5.90
CA ALA A 168 11.44 -11.89 7.33
C ALA A 168 10.04 -12.42 7.70
N ARG A 169 9.02 -12.10 6.89
CA ARG A 169 7.65 -12.55 7.14
C ARG A 169 7.48 -14.05 6.93
N ILE A 170 8.15 -14.65 5.96
CA ILE A 170 8.11 -16.11 5.72
C ILE A 170 8.82 -16.86 6.85
N ARG A 171 10.01 -16.40 7.28
CA ARG A 171 10.82 -17.05 8.30
C ARG A 171 10.35 -16.81 9.73
N ARG A 172 9.88 -15.59 10.04
CA ARG A 172 9.60 -15.13 11.41
C ARG A 172 8.13 -14.81 11.68
N GLY A 173 7.30 -14.77 10.62
CA GLY A 173 5.90 -14.38 10.75
C GLY A 173 5.72 -12.86 10.85
N SER A 174 4.52 -12.45 11.22
CA SER A 174 4.15 -11.05 11.41
C SER A 174 3.18 -10.92 12.56
N GLU A 175 3.35 -9.88 13.36
CA GLU A 175 2.37 -9.43 14.36
C GLU A 175 1.46 -8.32 13.81
N ASP A 176 1.84 -7.73 12.66
CA ASP A 176 1.04 -6.75 11.96
C ASP A 176 0.14 -7.44 10.94
N PHE A 177 -1.15 -7.23 11.04
CA PHE A 177 -2.13 -7.81 10.13
C PHE A 177 -2.74 -6.73 9.24
N ARG A 178 -2.93 -7.09 7.98
CA ARG A 178 -3.78 -6.30 7.11
C ARG A 178 -5.24 -6.46 7.56
N ALA A 179 -6.00 -5.36 7.53
CA ALA A 179 -7.43 -5.39 7.83
C ALA A 179 -8.14 -6.49 7.02
N GLY A 180 -8.99 -7.27 7.70
CA GLY A 180 -9.68 -8.41 7.12
C GLY A 180 -8.88 -9.73 7.09
N PHE A 181 -7.67 -9.76 7.72
CA PHE A 181 -6.85 -10.96 7.85
C PHE A 181 -6.33 -11.18 9.28
N GLU A 182 -6.88 -10.47 10.25
CA GLU A 182 -6.57 -10.66 11.66
C GLU A 182 -7.06 -12.05 12.11
N PRO A 183 -6.22 -12.85 12.75
CA PRO A 183 -6.63 -14.13 13.30
C PRO A 183 -7.70 -13.95 14.37
N VAL A 184 -8.72 -14.80 14.34
CA VAL A 184 -9.79 -14.77 15.32
C VAL A 184 -10.30 -16.18 15.57
N THR A 185 -10.68 -16.43 16.83
CA THR A 185 -11.39 -17.64 17.25
C THR A 185 -12.73 -17.24 17.83
N VAL A 186 -13.81 -17.79 17.30
CA VAL A 186 -15.16 -17.64 17.83
C VAL A 186 -15.58 -18.94 18.48
N THR A 187 -16.00 -18.89 19.75
CA THR A 187 -16.56 -20.04 20.46
C THR A 187 -18.08 -19.88 20.53
N PRO A 188 -18.86 -20.62 19.73
CA PRO A 188 -20.33 -20.57 19.76
C PRO A 188 -20.88 -20.98 21.13
N ALA A 189 -22.15 -20.66 21.41
CA ALA A 189 -22.83 -21.12 22.63
C ALA A 189 -22.84 -22.65 22.73
N GLU A 190 -22.98 -23.31 21.58
CA GLU A 190 -22.88 -24.76 21.46
C GLU A 190 -21.86 -25.11 20.35
N GLY A 191 -21.06 -26.15 20.58
CA GLY A 191 -20.09 -26.62 19.60
C GLY A 191 -18.63 -26.26 19.92
N LYS A 192 -17.78 -26.48 18.92
CA LYS A 192 -16.31 -26.29 19.04
C LYS A 192 -15.89 -24.89 18.60
N PRO A 193 -14.78 -24.36 19.14
CA PRO A 193 -14.19 -23.12 18.67
C PRO A 193 -13.94 -23.17 17.15
N ILE A 194 -14.25 -22.06 16.49
CA ILE A 194 -14.09 -21.87 15.03
C ILE A 194 -12.99 -20.86 14.84
N GLN A 195 -11.92 -21.30 14.19
CA GLN A 195 -10.78 -20.45 13.84
C GLN A 195 -10.95 -19.89 12.42
N GLY A 196 -10.47 -18.69 12.23
CA GLY A 196 -10.51 -18.03 10.93
C GLY A 196 -9.79 -16.69 10.93
N VAL A 197 -10.10 -15.92 9.90
CA VAL A 197 -9.67 -14.52 9.79
C VAL A 197 -10.88 -13.60 9.88
N LYS A 198 -10.73 -12.54 10.65
CA LYS A 198 -11.77 -11.54 10.86
C LYS A 198 -12.00 -10.75 9.57
N LYS A 199 -13.24 -10.63 9.14
CA LYS A 199 -13.63 -9.86 7.94
C LYS A 199 -14.26 -8.53 8.30
N ASN A 200 -15.04 -8.51 9.37
CA ASN A 200 -15.62 -7.31 9.94
C ASN A 200 -15.90 -7.50 11.42
N GLU A 201 -15.97 -6.42 12.17
CA GLU A 201 -16.37 -6.42 13.58
C GLU A 201 -16.94 -5.06 13.95
N ASP A 202 -18.05 -5.07 14.66
CA ASP A 202 -18.64 -3.91 15.31
C ASP A 202 -18.92 -4.19 16.81
N LEU A 203 -19.68 -3.33 17.48
CA LEU A 203 -19.99 -3.49 18.90
C LEU A 203 -20.83 -4.76 19.19
N PHE A 204 -21.64 -5.20 18.23
CA PHE A 204 -22.65 -6.24 18.42
C PHE A 204 -22.32 -7.53 17.70
N SER A 205 -21.54 -7.49 16.64
CA SER A 205 -21.28 -8.63 15.77
C SER A 205 -19.83 -8.77 15.34
N VAL A 206 -19.47 -9.98 14.96
CA VAL A 206 -18.19 -10.29 14.30
C VAL A 206 -18.47 -11.16 13.07
N GLN A 207 -17.83 -10.82 11.95
CA GLN A 207 -17.86 -11.63 10.74
C GLN A 207 -16.47 -12.22 10.50
N ILE A 208 -16.41 -13.53 10.35
CA ILE A 208 -15.16 -14.26 10.13
C ILE A 208 -15.22 -15.06 8.84
N MET A 209 -14.07 -15.34 8.25
CA MET A 209 -13.90 -16.38 7.24
C MET A 209 -13.19 -17.56 7.90
N ASP A 210 -13.87 -18.70 8.00
CA ASP A 210 -13.29 -19.90 8.59
C ASP A 210 -12.21 -20.54 7.70
N THR A 211 -11.52 -21.56 8.20
CA THR A 211 -10.44 -22.26 7.48
C THR A 211 -10.90 -22.99 6.21
N ARG A 212 -12.21 -23.10 5.98
CA ARG A 212 -12.82 -23.63 4.74
C ARG A 212 -13.29 -22.50 3.83
N GLU A 213 -12.87 -21.27 4.10
CA GLU A 213 -13.23 -20.06 3.35
C GLU A 213 -14.74 -19.72 3.35
N ARG A 214 -15.50 -20.21 4.33
CA ARG A 214 -16.90 -19.85 4.51
C ARG A 214 -16.99 -18.60 5.39
N ILE A 215 -17.73 -17.60 4.92
CA ILE A 215 -17.98 -16.39 5.71
C ILE A 215 -19.17 -16.67 6.63
N GLN A 216 -18.99 -16.39 7.92
CA GLN A 216 -19.96 -16.60 8.97
C GLN A 216 -20.03 -15.35 9.86
N GLY A 217 -21.26 -14.94 10.20
CA GLY A 217 -21.52 -13.83 11.13
C GLY A 217 -22.01 -14.36 12.48
N TYR A 218 -21.57 -13.72 13.56
CA TYR A 218 -21.94 -14.07 14.93
C TYR A 218 -22.33 -12.80 15.69
N GLU A 219 -23.48 -12.85 16.38
CA GLU A 219 -23.84 -11.85 17.38
C GLU A 219 -23.04 -12.14 18.66
N LYS A 220 -22.39 -11.11 19.22
CA LYS A 220 -21.44 -11.28 20.32
C LYS A 220 -22.12 -11.74 21.62
N ASP A 221 -23.38 -11.41 21.83
CA ASP A 221 -24.20 -11.84 22.96
C ASP A 221 -24.66 -13.30 22.85
N LYS A 222 -24.59 -13.90 21.65
CA LYS A 222 -24.99 -15.29 21.37
C LYS A 222 -23.82 -16.27 21.29
N VAL A 223 -22.60 -15.82 21.54
CA VAL A 223 -21.41 -16.66 21.55
C VAL A 223 -20.75 -16.65 22.94
N LYS A 224 -19.99 -17.70 23.27
CA LYS A 224 -19.27 -17.78 24.54
C LYS A 224 -18.07 -16.84 24.58
N ALA A 225 -17.35 -16.71 23.44
CA ALA A 225 -16.16 -15.88 23.34
C ALA A 225 -15.85 -15.50 21.88
N VAL A 226 -15.24 -14.32 21.74
CA VAL A 226 -14.55 -13.88 20.53
C VAL A 226 -13.13 -13.50 20.95
N GLU A 227 -12.14 -14.26 20.49
CA GLU A 227 -10.74 -14.08 20.86
C GLU A 227 -9.92 -13.64 19.65
N ASN A 228 -9.35 -12.45 19.73
CA ASN A 228 -8.45 -11.93 18.69
C ASN A 228 -7.04 -12.53 18.85
N GLY A 229 -6.55 -13.19 17.83
CA GLY A 229 -5.19 -13.75 17.82
C GLY A 229 -4.12 -12.65 17.70
N ARG A 230 -3.00 -12.85 18.38
CA ARG A 230 -1.84 -11.95 18.34
C ARG A 230 -0.76 -12.39 17.35
N LYS A 231 -0.86 -13.61 16.81
CA LYS A 231 0.12 -14.17 15.86
C LYS A 231 -0.58 -14.55 14.58
N SER A 232 0.12 -14.37 13.47
CA SER A 232 -0.38 -14.75 12.15
C SER A 232 -0.80 -16.22 12.10
N ALA A 233 -1.91 -16.50 11.40
CA ALA A 233 -2.29 -17.86 11.02
C ALA A 233 -1.36 -18.46 9.96
N MET A 234 -0.53 -17.63 9.29
CA MET A 234 0.50 -18.10 8.37
C MET A 234 1.54 -18.93 9.12
N PRO A 235 1.77 -20.19 8.74
CA PRO A 235 2.79 -21.01 9.39
C PRO A 235 4.18 -20.44 9.16
N LEU A 236 5.07 -20.69 10.12
CA LEU A 236 6.49 -20.36 9.96
C LEU A 236 7.16 -21.40 9.05
N PHE A 237 7.99 -20.91 8.15
CA PHE A 237 8.77 -21.74 7.26
C PHE A 237 10.24 -21.69 7.65
N GLY A 238 10.63 -22.52 8.63
CA GLY A 238 12.03 -22.75 9.00
C GLY A 238 12.82 -23.42 7.88
N PRO A 239 14.17 -23.51 7.97
CA PRO A 239 15.00 -24.18 6.97
C PRO A 239 14.68 -25.66 6.78
N ASP A 240 14.14 -26.32 7.79
CA ASP A 240 13.64 -27.70 7.79
C ASP A 240 12.43 -27.91 6.89
N ARG A 241 11.58 -26.89 6.78
CA ARG A 241 10.36 -26.93 5.99
C ARG A 241 10.51 -26.28 4.60
N LEU A 242 11.36 -25.28 4.48
CA LEU A 242 11.69 -24.59 3.25
C LEU A 242 13.17 -24.25 3.28
N SER A 243 14.00 -24.96 2.49
CA SER A 243 15.44 -24.74 2.43
C SER A 243 15.76 -23.28 2.03
N ASP A 244 16.97 -22.80 2.30
CA ASP A 244 17.35 -21.45 1.89
C ASP A 244 17.39 -21.29 0.37
N SER A 245 17.75 -22.34 -0.37
CA SER A 245 17.69 -22.34 -1.82
C SER A 245 16.25 -22.24 -2.34
N ASP A 246 15.32 -23.03 -1.77
CA ASP A 246 13.90 -22.97 -2.14
C ASP A 246 13.27 -21.63 -1.75
N LEU A 247 13.71 -21.04 -0.63
CA LEU A 247 13.29 -19.71 -0.23
C LEU A 247 13.79 -18.64 -1.22
N ASP A 248 15.03 -18.75 -1.69
CA ASP A 248 15.57 -17.84 -2.72
C ASP A 248 14.75 -17.93 -4.02
N ASP A 249 14.39 -19.14 -4.44
CA ASP A 249 13.52 -19.37 -5.59
C ASP A 249 12.12 -18.79 -5.39
N LEU A 250 11.51 -19.05 -4.24
CA LEU A 250 10.20 -18.50 -3.88
C LEU A 250 10.22 -16.96 -3.86
N LEU A 251 11.22 -16.35 -3.24
CA LEU A 251 11.37 -14.90 -3.19
C LEU A 251 11.57 -14.33 -4.59
N ARG A 252 12.32 -15.02 -5.45
CA ARG A 252 12.49 -14.61 -6.86
C ARG A 252 11.15 -14.60 -7.59
N TYR A 253 10.33 -15.63 -7.43
CA TYR A 253 8.98 -15.66 -7.99
C TYR A 253 8.12 -14.50 -7.45
N LEU A 254 8.06 -14.33 -6.13
CA LEU A 254 7.26 -13.26 -5.51
C LEU A 254 7.69 -11.86 -6.00
N GLN A 255 8.96 -11.63 -6.28
CA GLN A 255 9.46 -10.37 -6.85
C GLN A 255 8.94 -10.11 -8.27
N THR A 256 8.57 -11.15 -9.04
CA THR A 256 7.97 -10.99 -10.38
C THR A 256 6.52 -10.55 -10.33
N LEU A 257 5.83 -10.73 -9.20
CA LEU A 257 4.41 -10.41 -9.02
C LEU A 257 4.21 -8.90 -8.80
N ARG A 258 4.16 -8.14 -9.89
CA ARG A 258 4.06 -6.68 -9.88
C ARG A 258 2.66 -6.14 -10.19
N GLY A 259 1.67 -7.02 -10.32
CA GLY A 259 0.32 -6.70 -10.71
C GLY A 259 0.15 -6.58 -12.22
N PHE A 260 -1.06 -6.30 -12.65
CA PHE A 260 -1.36 -6.06 -14.04
C PHE A 260 -0.76 -4.71 -14.48
N ASP A 261 0.10 -4.73 -15.48
CA ASP A 261 0.56 -3.54 -16.18
C ASP A 261 -0.29 -3.38 -17.44
N PRO A 262 -1.19 -2.39 -17.49
CA PRO A 262 -2.07 -2.19 -18.65
C PRO A 262 -1.30 -1.77 -19.91
N THR A 263 -0.02 -1.43 -19.80
CA THR A 263 0.82 -1.02 -20.96
C THR A 263 1.53 -2.20 -21.61
N VAL A 264 1.63 -3.34 -20.92
CA VAL A 264 2.18 -4.59 -21.47
C VAL A 264 1.06 -5.35 -22.17
N LYS A 265 1.07 -5.34 -23.49
CA LYS A 265 0.22 -6.23 -24.29
C LYS A 265 0.63 -7.68 -24.03
N GLN A 266 -0.33 -8.48 -23.55
CA GLN A 266 -0.18 -9.95 -23.42
C GLN A 266 -0.10 -10.60 -24.80
#